data_d7cfeacffcc373eb7686d09c9d78039d
#
_entry.id   d7cfeacffcc373eb7686d09c9d78039d
#
_cell.length_a   1.000
_cell.length_b   1.000
_cell.length_c   1.000
_cell.angle_alpha   90.00
_cell.angle_beta   90.00
_cell.angle_gamma   90.00
#
_symmetry.space_group_name_H-M   'P 1'
#
loop_
_entity.id
_entity.type
_entity.pdbx_description
1 polymer ?
#
loop_
_entity_poly.entity_id
_entity_poly.type
_entity_poly.pdbx_seq_one_letter_code
_entity_poly.pdbx_strand_id
1 'polypeptide(L)'
;MSYWTLADLISYLRMPFLAGWGLTALGSTLLYFRQNDLIYPANVPAGSRTQVPEPTQFGIRNADSVNLQTPDGETLHAYLLRPANSSISKNCTIITFHGNAGNVGHRLPIGKILADTLGCYCFMAEYRGYGLSTGSPSEEGLAIDGQTVLDYVRNHEELKNTRIIVYGQSLGGALTVKLVQANQHVGDIAGVILENTFTSIRKLIPSVMPVAKWISVLCHQTWKSDETLAKMTKTDIPFLFLSGLKDEIVPPEMMRTLHSICPCRKSWHEFPNGHHNDTVAEPGYFDAIWAFLIHE
;
A
#
# COMPACT_ATOMS: atom_id res chain seq x y z
N MET A 1 -53.76 -39.44 14.84
CA MET A 1 -52.48 -38.74 14.94
C MET A 1 -51.53 -39.33 13.90
N SER A 2 -51.25 -38.63 12.84
CA SER A 2 -50.27 -39.07 11.81
C SER A 2 -48.87 -38.89 12.38
N TYR A 3 -48.13 -39.97 12.56
CA TYR A 3 -46.73 -39.90 12.94
C TYR A 3 -45.89 -39.59 11.73
N TRP A 4 -45.13 -38.51 11.79
CA TRP A 4 -44.11 -38.18 10.79
C TRP A 4 -43.11 -39.31 10.72
N THR A 5 -42.91 -39.85 9.51
CA THR A 5 -41.83 -40.81 9.28
C THR A 5 -40.49 -40.13 9.16
N LEU A 6 -39.40 -40.84 9.44
CA LEU A 6 -38.05 -40.31 9.23
C LEU A 6 -37.84 -39.80 7.79
N ALA A 7 -38.47 -40.45 6.82
CA ALA A 7 -38.44 -40.05 5.41
C ALA A 7 -39.12 -38.71 5.17
N ASP A 8 -40.26 -38.46 5.83
CA ASP A 8 -40.96 -37.15 5.74
C ASP A 8 -40.11 -36.03 6.33
N LEU A 9 -39.44 -36.27 7.46
CA LEU A 9 -38.54 -35.32 8.09
C LEU A 9 -37.31 -35.02 7.22
N ILE A 10 -36.70 -36.04 6.63
CA ILE A 10 -35.56 -35.87 5.70
C ILE A 10 -36.01 -35.09 4.46
N SER A 11 -37.17 -35.41 3.90
CA SER A 11 -37.73 -34.71 2.73
C SER A 11 -37.98 -33.22 3.04
N TYR A 12 -38.55 -32.92 4.21
CA TYR A 12 -38.82 -31.56 4.65
C TYR A 12 -37.55 -30.73 4.86
N LEU A 13 -36.50 -31.34 5.44
CA LEU A 13 -35.20 -30.64 5.69
C LEU A 13 -34.31 -30.55 4.45
N ARG A 14 -34.55 -31.39 3.44
CA ARG A 14 -33.72 -31.43 2.22
C ARG A 14 -33.77 -30.13 1.44
N MET A 15 -34.95 -29.53 1.26
CA MET A 15 -35.10 -28.28 0.48
C MET A 15 -34.42 -27.06 1.13
N PRO A 16 -34.63 -26.74 2.42
CA PRO A 16 -33.92 -25.66 3.05
C PRO A 16 -32.40 -25.89 3.13
N PHE A 17 -31.94 -27.14 3.28
CA PHE A 17 -30.53 -27.49 3.25
C PHE A 17 -29.93 -27.23 1.86
N LEU A 18 -30.55 -27.67 0.76
CA LEU A 18 -30.09 -27.40 -0.60
C LEU A 18 -30.15 -25.93 -0.94
N ALA A 19 -31.17 -25.20 -0.49
CA ALA A 19 -31.25 -23.75 -0.66
C ALA A 19 -30.12 -23.02 0.09
N GLY A 20 -29.83 -23.43 1.33
CA GLY A 20 -28.72 -22.90 2.10
C GLY A 20 -27.37 -23.13 1.42
N TRP A 21 -27.13 -24.35 0.90
CA TRP A 21 -25.93 -24.66 0.12
C TRP A 21 -25.84 -23.83 -1.17
N GLY A 22 -26.94 -23.69 -1.90
CA GLY A 22 -27.00 -22.86 -3.11
C GLY A 22 -26.68 -21.40 -2.85
N LEU A 23 -27.24 -20.81 -1.79
CA LEU A 23 -26.96 -19.43 -1.38
C LEU A 23 -25.50 -19.26 -0.93
N THR A 24 -24.96 -20.21 -0.18
CA THR A 24 -23.56 -20.17 0.25
C THR A 24 -22.62 -20.27 -0.95
N ALA A 25 -22.87 -21.17 -1.88
CA ALA A 25 -22.08 -21.33 -3.09
C ALA A 25 -22.14 -20.05 -3.95
N LEU A 26 -23.34 -19.49 -4.17
CA LEU A 26 -23.52 -18.24 -4.91
C LEU A 26 -22.78 -17.08 -4.23
N GLY A 27 -22.94 -16.90 -2.91
CA GLY A 27 -22.26 -15.87 -2.14
C GLY A 27 -20.74 -16.00 -2.19
N SER A 28 -20.21 -17.22 -2.05
CA SER A 28 -18.77 -17.49 -2.18
C SER A 28 -18.25 -17.21 -3.59
N THR A 29 -19.02 -17.55 -4.61
CA THR A 29 -18.68 -17.26 -6.01
C THR A 29 -18.65 -15.76 -6.28
N LEU A 30 -19.67 -15.01 -5.84
CA LEU A 30 -19.71 -13.57 -5.96
C LEU A 30 -18.53 -12.91 -5.23
N LEU A 31 -18.27 -13.34 -4.00
CA LEU A 31 -17.13 -12.85 -3.23
C LEU A 31 -15.80 -13.12 -3.94
N TYR A 32 -15.62 -14.33 -4.50
CA TYR A 32 -14.40 -14.70 -5.21
C TYR A 32 -14.14 -13.81 -6.43
N PHE A 33 -15.17 -13.52 -7.23
CA PHE A 33 -15.02 -12.71 -8.44
C PHE A 33 -15.06 -11.19 -8.19
N ARG A 34 -15.67 -10.75 -7.07
CA ARG A 34 -15.84 -9.32 -6.77
C ARG A 34 -14.98 -8.84 -5.61
N GLN A 35 -14.02 -9.66 -5.15
CA GLN A 35 -13.19 -9.27 -3.99
C GLN A 35 -12.35 -8.02 -4.24
N ASN A 36 -11.95 -7.74 -5.49
CA ASN A 36 -11.18 -6.53 -5.80
C ASN A 36 -11.98 -5.26 -5.46
N ASP A 37 -13.29 -5.25 -5.72
CA ASP A 37 -14.17 -4.11 -5.38
C ASP A 37 -14.24 -3.87 -3.85
N LEU A 38 -14.06 -4.93 -3.06
CA LEU A 38 -14.05 -4.85 -1.59
C LEU A 38 -12.67 -4.50 -1.02
N ILE A 39 -11.62 -5.07 -1.62
CA ILE A 39 -10.24 -4.90 -1.16
C ILE A 39 -9.69 -3.52 -1.53
N TYR A 40 -10.09 -2.98 -2.69
CA TYR A 40 -9.57 -1.72 -3.22
C TYR A 40 -10.67 -0.65 -3.32
N PRO A 41 -11.00 0.04 -2.21
CA PRO A 41 -12.08 1.04 -2.17
C PRO A 41 -11.63 2.37 -2.79
N ALA A 42 -11.31 2.36 -4.08
CA ALA A 42 -10.71 3.49 -4.80
C ALA A 42 -11.56 4.77 -4.80
N ASN A 43 -12.89 4.67 -4.53
CA ASN A 43 -13.78 5.82 -4.43
C ASN A 43 -14.16 6.17 -2.98
N VAL A 44 -13.32 5.81 -2.02
CA VAL A 44 -13.48 6.19 -0.60
C VAL A 44 -12.35 7.13 -0.20
N PRO A 45 -12.66 8.32 0.31
CA PRO A 45 -13.99 8.96 0.38
C PRO A 45 -14.64 9.20 -0.99
N ALA A 46 -15.97 9.39 -1.00
CA ALA A 46 -16.70 9.61 -2.25
C ALA A 46 -16.08 10.78 -3.05
N GLY A 47 -15.93 10.60 -4.34
CA GLY A 47 -15.28 11.57 -5.23
C GLY A 47 -13.77 11.38 -5.39
N SER A 48 -13.12 10.46 -4.67
CA SER A 48 -11.66 10.23 -4.78
C SER A 48 -11.19 9.85 -6.19
N ARG A 49 -12.09 9.35 -7.03
CA ARG A 49 -11.84 9.02 -8.45
C ARG A 49 -11.90 10.22 -9.40
N THR A 50 -12.39 11.36 -8.95
CA THR A 50 -12.64 12.52 -9.83
C THR A 50 -12.17 13.84 -9.24
N GLN A 51 -12.01 13.90 -7.93
CA GLN A 51 -11.57 15.09 -7.20
C GLN A 51 -10.18 14.82 -6.63
N VAL A 52 -9.16 15.05 -7.45
CA VAL A 52 -7.76 14.91 -7.05
C VAL A 52 -7.20 16.30 -6.81
N PRO A 53 -6.89 16.65 -5.54
CA PRO A 53 -6.28 17.93 -5.23
C PRO A 53 -4.96 18.14 -5.97
N GLU A 54 -4.73 19.37 -6.43
CA GLU A 54 -3.51 19.74 -7.14
C GLU A 54 -2.45 20.31 -6.19
N PRO A 55 -1.15 20.21 -6.51
CA PRO A 55 -0.05 20.74 -5.71
C PRO A 55 -0.21 22.23 -5.35
N THR A 56 -0.73 23.03 -6.28
CA THR A 56 -0.93 24.48 -6.11
C THR A 56 -1.88 24.83 -4.96
N GLN A 57 -2.87 23.97 -4.67
CA GLN A 57 -3.81 24.14 -3.57
C GLN A 57 -3.13 24.06 -2.19
N PHE A 58 -1.98 23.41 -2.12
CA PHE A 58 -1.16 23.30 -0.90
C PHE A 58 0.06 24.23 -0.92
N GLY A 59 0.10 25.18 -1.87
CA GLY A 59 1.21 26.11 -2.03
C GLY A 59 2.50 25.47 -2.55
N ILE A 60 2.41 24.28 -3.13
CA ILE A 60 3.53 23.60 -3.80
C ILE A 60 3.62 24.15 -5.22
N ARG A 61 4.68 24.92 -5.51
CA ARG A 61 4.85 25.58 -6.82
C ARG A 61 5.81 24.87 -7.75
N ASN A 62 6.67 24.02 -7.21
CA ASN A 62 7.70 23.31 -7.97
C ASN A 62 7.30 21.84 -8.12
N ALA A 63 6.22 21.60 -8.85
CA ALA A 63 5.67 20.28 -9.06
C ALA A 63 5.17 20.10 -10.49
N ASP A 64 5.32 18.89 -11.01
CA ASP A 64 4.73 18.45 -12.28
C ASP A 64 3.66 17.40 -12.05
N SER A 65 2.61 17.45 -12.85
CA SER A 65 1.67 16.35 -13.04
C SER A 65 2.19 15.46 -14.16
N VAL A 66 2.34 14.17 -13.91
CA VAL A 66 2.96 13.19 -14.80
C VAL A 66 1.98 12.08 -15.12
N ASN A 67 1.93 11.66 -16.38
CA ASN A 67 1.20 10.47 -16.80
C ASN A 67 2.19 9.42 -17.29
N LEU A 68 2.11 8.22 -16.73
CA LEU A 68 2.95 7.08 -17.06
C LEU A 68 2.14 6.04 -17.82
N GLN A 69 2.74 5.47 -18.88
CA GLN A 69 2.13 4.34 -19.58
C GLN A 69 2.68 3.03 -19.03
N THR A 70 1.80 2.15 -18.59
CA THR A 70 2.19 0.81 -18.18
C THR A 70 2.35 -0.12 -19.37
N PRO A 71 3.17 -1.18 -19.28
CA PRO A 71 3.35 -2.15 -20.36
C PRO A 71 2.06 -2.86 -20.81
N ASP A 72 1.08 -2.94 -19.93
CA ASP A 72 -0.23 -3.57 -20.18
C ASP A 72 -1.32 -2.57 -20.58
N GLY A 73 -0.95 -1.30 -20.85
CA GLY A 73 -1.79 -0.32 -21.54
C GLY A 73 -2.57 0.64 -20.64
N GLU A 74 -2.33 0.63 -19.33
CA GLU A 74 -2.96 1.60 -18.43
C GLU A 74 -2.16 2.91 -18.35
N THR A 75 -2.86 3.99 -17.98
CA THR A 75 -2.24 5.30 -17.73
C THR A 75 -2.29 5.60 -16.25
N LEU A 76 -1.13 5.78 -15.62
CA LEU A 76 -1.02 6.16 -14.22
C LEU A 76 -0.77 7.65 -14.10
N HIS A 77 -1.50 8.29 -13.19
CA HIS A 77 -1.25 9.66 -12.79
C HIS A 77 -0.23 9.71 -11.64
N ALA A 78 0.63 10.72 -11.62
CA ALA A 78 1.58 10.94 -10.55
C ALA A 78 1.90 12.42 -10.39
N TYR A 79 2.45 12.80 -9.24
CA TYR A 79 3.07 14.10 -9.03
C TYR A 79 4.57 13.95 -8.77
N LEU A 80 5.37 14.75 -9.47
CA LEU A 80 6.78 14.96 -9.14
C LEU A 80 6.91 16.29 -8.39
N LEU A 81 7.23 16.25 -7.11
CA LEU A 81 7.52 17.42 -6.30
C LEU A 81 9.03 17.60 -6.21
N ARG A 82 9.49 18.82 -6.40
CA ARG A 82 10.91 19.19 -6.27
C ARG A 82 11.16 19.96 -4.98
N PRO A 83 12.34 19.84 -4.37
CA PRO A 83 12.72 20.69 -3.24
C PRO A 83 12.54 22.18 -3.57
N ALA A 84 11.94 22.92 -2.64
CA ALA A 84 11.74 24.38 -2.81
C ALA A 84 13.06 25.14 -2.93
N ASN A 85 14.12 24.61 -2.31
CA ASN A 85 15.47 25.18 -2.34
C ASN A 85 16.49 24.10 -2.74
N SER A 86 17.11 24.25 -3.89
CA SER A 86 18.13 23.32 -4.38
C SER A 86 19.38 23.22 -3.48
N SER A 87 19.65 24.23 -2.66
CA SER A 87 20.81 24.22 -1.74
C SER A 87 20.63 23.25 -0.57
N ILE A 88 19.38 22.82 -0.26
CA ILE A 88 19.10 21.80 0.76
C ILE A 88 18.84 20.41 0.16
N SER A 89 18.92 20.29 -1.16
CA SER A 89 18.66 19.01 -1.84
C SER A 89 19.62 17.92 -1.35
N LYS A 90 19.03 16.81 -0.91
CA LYS A 90 19.77 15.63 -0.42
C LYS A 90 20.22 14.67 -1.52
N ASN A 91 20.02 15.04 -2.78
CA ASN A 91 20.26 14.15 -3.92
C ASN A 91 19.57 12.79 -3.73
N CYS A 92 18.32 12.80 -3.24
CA CYS A 92 17.48 11.63 -3.12
C CYS A 92 16.10 11.83 -3.70
N THR A 93 15.52 10.76 -4.21
CA THR A 93 14.13 10.68 -4.66
C THR A 93 13.39 9.71 -3.77
N ILE A 94 12.31 10.18 -3.13
CA ILE A 94 11.40 9.34 -2.38
C ILE A 94 10.22 9.00 -3.30
N ILE A 95 10.10 7.73 -3.70
CA ILE A 95 8.92 7.22 -4.38
C ILE A 95 7.90 6.88 -3.29
N THR A 96 6.69 7.45 -3.35
CA THR A 96 5.67 7.19 -2.35
C THR A 96 4.51 6.39 -2.92
N PHE A 97 4.13 5.33 -2.20
CA PHE A 97 2.96 4.52 -2.45
C PHE A 97 1.99 4.64 -1.27
N HIS A 98 0.82 5.22 -1.52
CA HIS A 98 -0.16 5.55 -0.50
C HIS A 98 -0.98 4.35 -0.01
N GLY A 99 -1.73 4.54 1.09
CA GLY A 99 -2.66 3.54 1.62
C GLY A 99 -3.87 3.30 0.72
N ASN A 100 -4.67 2.31 1.06
CA ASN A 100 -5.73 1.72 0.23
C ASN A 100 -6.99 2.58 0.01
N ALA A 101 -6.98 3.86 0.35
CA ALA A 101 -8.10 4.77 0.15
C ALA A 101 -7.63 6.17 -0.22
N GLY A 102 -8.53 6.98 -0.74
CA GLY A 102 -8.21 8.32 -1.20
C GLY A 102 -7.51 8.33 -2.56
N ASN A 103 -6.69 9.34 -2.77
CA ASN A 103 -5.86 9.52 -3.95
C ASN A 103 -4.54 10.23 -3.61
N VAL A 104 -3.67 10.32 -4.58
CA VAL A 104 -2.35 10.97 -4.44
C VAL A 104 -2.45 12.42 -4.00
N GLY A 105 -3.47 13.16 -4.43
CA GLY A 105 -3.69 14.55 -4.05
C GLY A 105 -3.95 14.74 -2.54
N HIS A 106 -4.58 13.77 -1.89
CA HIS A 106 -4.78 13.80 -0.43
C HIS A 106 -3.48 13.64 0.36
N ARG A 107 -2.41 13.17 -0.27
CA ARG A 107 -1.08 12.93 0.34
C ARG A 107 -0.09 14.08 0.07
N LEU A 108 -0.50 15.11 -0.69
CA LEU A 108 0.35 16.27 -1.01
C LEU A 108 0.93 16.99 0.21
N PRO A 109 0.21 17.13 1.34
CA PRO A 109 0.83 17.71 2.55
C PRO A 109 2.06 16.94 3.03
N ILE A 110 2.03 15.61 2.97
CA ILE A 110 3.18 14.74 3.31
C ILE A 110 4.30 14.95 2.30
N GLY A 111 3.98 14.87 1.01
CA GLY A 111 4.94 15.10 -0.07
C GLY A 111 5.62 16.48 0.03
N LYS A 112 4.86 17.51 0.43
CA LYS A 112 5.40 18.84 0.67
C LYS A 112 6.48 18.85 1.75
N ILE A 113 6.25 18.18 2.87
CA ILE A 113 7.25 18.11 3.95
C ILE A 113 8.48 17.33 3.47
N LEU A 114 8.30 16.21 2.77
CA LEU A 114 9.41 15.44 2.21
C LEU A 114 10.24 16.26 1.23
N ALA A 115 9.60 17.08 0.40
CA ALA A 115 10.29 17.92 -0.57
C ALA A 115 10.89 19.18 0.08
N ASP A 116 10.09 19.99 0.77
CA ASP A 116 10.50 21.31 1.21
C ASP A 116 11.36 21.27 2.48
N THR A 117 11.07 20.34 3.41
CA THR A 117 11.77 20.25 4.70
C THR A 117 12.92 19.26 4.66
N LEU A 118 12.71 18.08 4.09
CA LEU A 118 13.75 17.05 4.01
C LEU A 118 14.65 17.20 2.77
N GLY A 119 14.26 18.04 1.82
CA GLY A 119 15.07 18.37 0.64
C GLY A 119 15.19 17.23 -0.36
N CYS A 120 14.20 16.34 -0.44
CA CYS A 120 14.17 15.24 -1.40
C CYS A 120 13.25 15.56 -2.58
N TYR A 121 13.53 15.00 -3.75
CA TYR A 121 12.49 14.85 -4.76
C TYR A 121 11.44 13.88 -4.20
N CYS A 122 10.16 14.17 -4.40
CA CYS A 122 9.08 13.28 -3.97
C CYS A 122 8.27 12.89 -5.20
N PHE A 123 8.36 11.62 -5.61
CA PHE A 123 7.58 11.08 -6.70
C PHE A 123 6.39 10.33 -6.12
N MET A 124 5.21 10.95 -6.21
CA MET A 124 3.99 10.48 -5.61
C MET A 124 3.14 9.78 -6.67
N ALA A 125 3.05 8.46 -6.60
CA ALA A 125 2.38 7.66 -7.61
C ALA A 125 0.95 7.31 -7.22
N GLU A 126 0.05 7.38 -8.20
CA GLU A 126 -1.32 6.89 -8.12
C GLU A 126 -1.40 5.50 -8.74
N TYR A 127 -2.15 4.59 -8.14
CA TYR A 127 -2.36 3.24 -8.71
C TYR A 127 -3.40 3.24 -9.81
N ARG A 128 -3.37 2.22 -10.68
CA ARG A 128 -4.48 1.94 -11.57
C ARG A 128 -5.80 1.85 -10.82
N GLY A 129 -6.83 2.44 -11.37
CA GLY A 129 -8.14 2.46 -10.74
C GLY A 129 -8.31 3.46 -9.59
N TYR A 130 -7.26 4.18 -9.16
CA TYR A 130 -7.32 5.26 -8.17
C TYR A 130 -7.14 6.63 -8.83
N GLY A 131 -7.63 7.69 -8.18
CA GLY A 131 -7.51 9.06 -8.64
C GLY A 131 -7.81 9.21 -10.13
N LEU A 132 -6.90 9.80 -10.89
CA LEU A 132 -7.03 10.00 -12.33
C LEU A 132 -6.45 8.86 -13.17
N SER A 133 -5.88 7.82 -12.55
CA SER A 133 -5.34 6.66 -13.26
C SER A 133 -6.44 5.80 -13.87
N THR A 134 -6.18 5.18 -15.03
CA THR A 134 -7.10 4.27 -15.70
C THR A 134 -7.08 2.86 -15.08
N GLY A 135 -7.88 1.96 -15.59
CA GLY A 135 -7.88 0.55 -15.22
C GLY A 135 -8.62 0.20 -13.95
N SER A 136 -8.35 -1.00 -13.46
CA SER A 136 -8.93 -1.57 -12.24
C SER A 136 -7.85 -2.19 -11.37
N PRO A 137 -7.87 -1.99 -10.04
CA PRO A 137 -6.80 -2.44 -9.16
C PRO A 137 -6.82 -3.95 -8.95
N SER A 138 -5.63 -4.54 -8.90
CA SER A 138 -5.37 -5.92 -8.51
C SER A 138 -3.94 -6.05 -8.00
N GLU A 139 -3.62 -7.11 -7.29
CA GLU A 139 -2.25 -7.33 -6.79
C GLU A 139 -1.22 -7.41 -7.93
N GLU A 140 -1.55 -8.04 -9.05
CA GLU A 140 -0.69 -8.10 -10.23
C GLU A 140 -0.58 -6.75 -10.91
N GLY A 141 -1.72 -6.06 -11.10
CA GLY A 141 -1.75 -4.75 -11.73
C GLY A 141 -0.95 -3.71 -10.95
N LEU A 142 -1.14 -3.64 -9.63
CA LEU A 142 -0.37 -2.72 -8.80
C LEU A 142 1.15 -3.04 -8.80
N ALA A 143 1.53 -4.31 -8.95
CA ALA A 143 2.94 -4.67 -9.09
C ALA A 143 3.54 -4.14 -10.40
N ILE A 144 2.77 -4.17 -11.51
CA ILE A 144 3.15 -3.56 -12.79
C ILE A 144 3.26 -2.03 -12.62
N ASP A 145 2.30 -1.42 -11.93
CA ASP A 145 2.31 0.02 -11.66
C ASP A 145 3.56 0.44 -10.88
N GLY A 146 3.87 -0.27 -9.81
CA GLY A 146 5.07 0.01 -9.01
C GLY A 146 6.35 -0.12 -9.81
N GLN A 147 6.46 -1.14 -10.68
CA GLN A 147 7.62 -1.29 -11.55
C GLN A 147 7.70 -0.15 -12.59
N THR A 148 6.57 0.22 -13.20
CA THR A 148 6.50 1.35 -14.15
C THR A 148 6.98 2.66 -13.51
N VAL A 149 6.56 2.91 -12.27
CA VAL A 149 6.98 4.09 -11.49
C VAL A 149 8.49 4.06 -11.23
N LEU A 150 9.02 2.94 -10.78
CA LEU A 150 10.45 2.78 -10.50
C LEU A 150 11.29 2.96 -11.76
N ASP A 151 10.87 2.37 -12.87
CA ASP A 151 11.57 2.50 -14.16
C ASP A 151 11.51 3.92 -14.72
N TYR A 152 10.40 4.63 -14.50
CA TYR A 152 10.33 6.05 -14.85
C TYR A 152 11.35 6.88 -14.05
N VAL A 153 11.42 6.70 -12.72
CA VAL A 153 12.38 7.42 -11.87
C VAL A 153 13.81 7.11 -12.28
N ARG A 154 14.13 5.87 -12.62
CA ARG A 154 15.45 5.43 -13.11
C ARG A 154 15.87 6.11 -14.41
N ASN A 155 14.91 6.44 -15.26
CA ASN A 155 15.17 6.99 -16.59
C ASN A 155 14.91 8.51 -16.70
N HIS A 156 14.33 9.12 -15.66
CA HIS A 156 14.02 10.55 -15.69
C HIS A 156 15.29 11.40 -15.51
N GLU A 157 15.47 12.43 -16.37
CA GLU A 157 16.70 13.21 -16.44
C GLU A 157 17.14 13.84 -15.11
N GLU A 158 16.19 14.31 -14.30
CA GLU A 158 16.50 14.92 -13.00
C GLU A 158 16.68 13.89 -11.88
N LEU A 159 16.12 12.68 -12.02
CA LEU A 159 16.01 11.72 -10.91
C LEU A 159 16.99 10.55 -11.04
N LYS A 160 17.41 10.19 -12.24
CA LYS A 160 18.22 9.01 -12.55
C LYS A 160 19.55 8.91 -11.80
N ASN A 161 20.08 10.04 -11.31
CA ASN A 161 21.33 10.08 -10.54
C ASN A 161 21.12 10.31 -9.04
N THR A 162 19.87 10.28 -8.57
CA THR A 162 19.54 10.41 -7.16
C THR A 162 19.51 9.05 -6.46
N ARG A 163 19.68 9.04 -5.14
CA ARG A 163 19.44 7.85 -4.32
C ARG A 163 17.93 7.58 -4.26
N ILE A 164 17.50 6.38 -4.62
CA ILE A 164 16.07 6.00 -4.63
C ILE A 164 15.69 5.45 -3.27
N ILE A 165 14.73 6.09 -2.61
CA ILE A 165 14.08 5.61 -1.39
C ILE A 165 12.64 5.23 -1.76
N VAL A 166 12.20 4.03 -1.38
CA VAL A 166 10.81 3.61 -1.62
C VAL A 166 10.04 3.64 -0.31
N TYR A 167 9.01 4.46 -0.25
CA TYR A 167 8.16 4.64 0.92
C TYR A 167 6.75 4.13 0.65
N GLY A 168 6.25 3.24 1.48
CA GLY A 168 4.90 2.70 1.38
C GLY A 168 4.14 2.67 2.69
N GLN A 169 2.90 3.16 2.65
CA GLN A 169 1.94 3.11 3.75
C GLN A 169 0.91 2.01 3.50
N SER A 170 0.63 1.16 4.47
CA SER A 170 -0.45 0.17 4.42
C SER A 170 -0.36 -0.72 3.16
N LEU A 171 -1.32 -0.65 2.23
CA LEU A 171 -1.26 -1.31 0.92
C LEU A 171 0.02 -0.94 0.14
N GLY A 172 0.39 0.34 0.18
CA GLY A 172 1.64 0.82 -0.43
C GLY A 172 2.88 0.19 0.19
N GLY A 173 2.86 -0.14 1.47
CA GLY A 173 3.92 -0.90 2.14
C GLY A 173 4.06 -2.32 1.59
N ALA A 174 2.94 -3.00 1.36
CA ALA A 174 2.95 -4.33 0.74
C ALA A 174 3.47 -4.29 -0.71
N LEU A 175 3.07 -3.28 -1.49
CA LEU A 175 3.61 -3.04 -2.83
C LEU A 175 5.11 -2.75 -2.77
N THR A 176 5.55 -1.90 -1.84
CA THR A 176 6.97 -1.57 -1.63
C THR A 176 7.80 -2.81 -1.36
N VAL A 177 7.37 -3.69 -0.45
CA VAL A 177 8.07 -4.96 -0.17
C VAL A 177 8.19 -5.81 -1.43
N LYS A 178 7.12 -5.94 -2.21
CA LYS A 178 7.10 -6.72 -3.45
C LYS A 178 8.03 -6.13 -4.51
N LEU A 179 7.99 -4.82 -4.69
CA LEU A 179 8.82 -4.08 -5.66
C LEU A 179 10.31 -4.18 -5.31
N VAL A 180 10.65 -3.93 -4.05
CA VAL A 180 12.05 -3.95 -3.59
C VAL A 180 12.63 -5.35 -3.67
N GLN A 181 11.88 -6.38 -3.28
CA GLN A 181 12.32 -7.76 -3.40
C GLN A 181 12.60 -8.15 -4.86
N ALA A 182 11.74 -7.73 -5.80
CA ALA A 182 11.93 -8.01 -7.23
C ALA A 182 13.16 -7.28 -7.80
N ASN A 183 13.52 -6.11 -7.27
CA ASN A 183 14.60 -5.24 -7.76
C ASN A 183 15.87 -5.26 -6.89
N GLN A 184 15.95 -6.07 -5.83
CA GLN A 184 17.01 -6.03 -4.84
C GLN A 184 18.43 -6.17 -5.41
N HIS A 185 18.59 -6.80 -6.58
CA HIS A 185 19.90 -7.05 -7.20
C HIS A 185 20.35 -5.97 -8.19
N VAL A 186 19.50 -4.98 -8.49
CA VAL A 186 19.87 -3.85 -9.37
C VAL A 186 20.85 -2.91 -8.66
N GLY A 187 20.68 -2.71 -7.34
CA GLY A 187 21.65 -1.98 -6.50
C GLY A 187 21.44 -0.46 -6.48
N ASP A 188 20.31 0.03 -6.97
CA ASP A 188 19.98 1.46 -7.04
C ASP A 188 18.98 1.91 -5.95
N ILE A 189 18.31 0.98 -5.28
CA ILE A 189 17.43 1.27 -4.14
C ILE A 189 18.28 1.47 -2.90
N ALA A 190 18.35 2.70 -2.43
CA ALA A 190 19.18 3.12 -1.31
C ALA A 190 18.49 2.96 0.06
N GLY A 191 17.17 2.75 0.09
CA GLY A 191 16.47 2.52 1.35
C GLY A 191 14.97 2.31 1.16
N VAL A 192 14.34 1.80 2.21
CA VAL A 192 12.91 1.47 2.25
C VAL A 192 12.27 2.02 3.52
N ILE A 193 11.10 2.64 3.40
CA ILE A 193 10.31 3.12 4.53
C ILE A 193 8.95 2.40 4.48
N LEU A 194 8.60 1.71 5.56
CA LEU A 194 7.33 1.02 5.71
C LEU A 194 6.54 1.64 6.86
N GLU A 195 5.32 2.07 6.59
CA GLU A 195 4.41 2.63 7.59
C GLU A 195 3.14 1.79 7.68
N ASN A 196 2.78 1.36 8.90
CA ASN A 196 1.49 0.74 9.24
C ASN A 196 1.03 -0.32 8.22
N THR A 197 1.95 -1.18 7.77
CA THR A 197 1.65 -2.20 6.77
C THR A 197 1.45 -3.59 7.38
N PHE A 198 0.92 -4.51 6.60
CA PHE A 198 0.45 -5.81 7.07
C PHE A 198 1.30 -6.97 6.54
N THR A 199 1.25 -8.10 7.23
CA THR A 199 1.94 -9.34 6.84
C THR A 199 1.31 -9.99 5.60
N SER A 200 -0.03 -9.99 5.51
CA SER A 200 -0.78 -10.35 4.30
C SER A 200 -2.26 -9.96 4.45
N ILE A 201 -2.97 -9.77 3.31
CA ILE A 201 -4.42 -9.49 3.32
C ILE A 201 -5.18 -10.62 4.01
N ARG A 202 -4.85 -11.90 3.74
CA ARG A 202 -5.53 -13.03 4.39
C ARG A 202 -5.42 -13.00 5.92
N LYS A 203 -4.28 -12.58 6.46
CA LYS A 203 -4.05 -12.47 7.90
C LYS A 203 -4.68 -11.21 8.48
N LEU A 204 -4.85 -10.16 7.66
CA LEU A 204 -5.50 -8.91 8.05
C LEU A 204 -7.04 -9.03 8.13
N ILE A 205 -7.66 -9.79 7.19
CA ILE A 205 -9.13 -9.92 7.12
C ILE A 205 -9.78 -10.22 8.48
N PRO A 206 -9.31 -11.17 9.30
CA PRO A 206 -9.92 -11.45 10.61
C PRO A 206 -9.89 -10.28 11.59
N SER A 207 -8.93 -9.38 11.47
CA SER A 207 -8.83 -8.19 12.35
C SER A 207 -9.81 -7.10 11.92
N VAL A 208 -9.95 -6.88 10.61
CA VAL A 208 -10.86 -5.86 10.05
C VAL A 208 -12.30 -6.37 10.01
N MET A 209 -12.50 -7.65 9.71
CA MET A 209 -13.82 -8.28 9.55
C MET A 209 -13.84 -9.67 10.19
N PRO A 210 -14.06 -9.79 11.51
CA PRO A 210 -14.00 -11.07 12.23
C PRO A 210 -14.93 -12.16 11.65
N VAL A 211 -16.11 -11.76 11.16
CA VAL A 211 -17.09 -12.68 10.54
C VAL A 211 -16.56 -13.31 9.23
N ALA A 212 -15.63 -12.67 8.55
CA ALA A 212 -15.03 -13.15 7.32
C ALA A 212 -13.83 -14.10 7.53
N LYS A 213 -13.48 -14.40 8.79
CA LYS A 213 -12.32 -15.26 9.13
C LYS A 213 -12.33 -16.58 8.36
N TRP A 214 -13.47 -17.24 8.28
CA TRP A 214 -13.61 -18.56 7.67
C TRP A 214 -13.57 -18.55 6.13
N ILE A 215 -13.90 -17.40 5.51
CA ILE A 215 -13.89 -17.22 4.07
C ILE A 215 -12.65 -16.50 3.55
N SER A 216 -11.75 -16.08 4.44
CA SER A 216 -10.48 -15.44 4.06
C SER A 216 -9.60 -16.31 3.15
N VAL A 217 -9.79 -17.65 3.22
CA VAL A 217 -9.13 -18.62 2.32
C VAL A 217 -9.49 -18.40 0.83
N LEU A 218 -10.66 -17.82 0.54
CA LEU A 218 -11.09 -17.49 -0.81
C LEU A 218 -10.42 -16.23 -1.37
N CYS A 219 -9.73 -15.46 -0.52
CA CYS A 219 -9.03 -14.27 -0.96
C CYS A 219 -7.80 -14.66 -1.80
N HIS A 220 -7.79 -14.26 -3.08
CA HIS A 220 -6.65 -14.47 -3.98
C HIS A 220 -5.75 -13.23 -4.11
N GLN A 221 -6.20 -12.07 -3.66
CA GLN A 221 -5.39 -10.86 -3.52
C GLN A 221 -4.62 -10.94 -2.19
N THR A 222 -3.53 -11.67 -2.19
CA THR A 222 -2.95 -12.15 -0.92
C THR A 222 -1.95 -11.19 -0.30
N TRP A 223 -1.19 -10.44 -1.09
CA TRP A 223 -0.16 -9.51 -0.64
C TRP A 223 0.69 -10.09 0.49
N LYS A 224 1.40 -11.18 0.20
CA LYS A 224 2.20 -11.93 1.18
C LYS A 224 3.50 -11.19 1.52
N SER A 225 3.38 -10.07 2.23
CA SER A 225 4.52 -9.21 2.58
C SER A 225 5.54 -9.95 3.44
N ASP A 226 5.07 -10.78 4.39
CA ASP A 226 5.94 -11.57 5.27
C ASP A 226 6.76 -12.61 4.49
N GLU A 227 6.11 -13.41 3.62
CA GLU A 227 6.80 -14.40 2.79
C GLU A 227 7.75 -13.73 1.78
N THR A 228 7.38 -12.55 1.27
CA THR A 228 8.18 -11.81 0.30
C THR A 228 9.41 -11.18 0.96
N LEU A 229 9.22 -10.54 2.12
CA LEU A 229 10.30 -9.90 2.87
C LEU A 229 11.33 -10.93 3.36
N ALA A 230 10.86 -12.10 3.81
CA ALA A 230 11.75 -13.20 4.22
C ALA A 230 12.62 -13.76 3.08
N LYS A 231 12.25 -13.51 1.82
CA LYS A 231 13.02 -13.91 0.62
C LYS A 231 14.07 -12.89 0.19
N MET A 232 14.22 -11.77 0.91
CA MET A 232 15.28 -10.82 0.64
C MET A 232 16.63 -11.47 0.87
N THR A 233 17.52 -11.38 -0.12
CA THR A 233 18.90 -11.91 -0.07
C THR A 233 19.93 -10.79 -0.03
N LYS A 234 19.57 -9.59 -0.50
CA LYS A 234 20.33 -8.35 -0.36
C LYS A 234 20.00 -7.69 0.97
N THR A 235 20.88 -7.84 1.93
CA THR A 235 20.69 -7.40 3.31
C THR A 235 21.27 -6.02 3.60
N ASP A 236 21.93 -5.42 2.64
CA ASP A 236 22.55 -4.10 2.68
C ASP A 236 21.56 -2.95 2.41
N ILE A 237 20.37 -3.24 1.83
CA ILE A 237 19.30 -2.24 1.68
C ILE A 237 18.70 -1.96 3.07
N PRO A 238 18.80 -0.74 3.60
CA PRO A 238 18.27 -0.41 4.92
C PRO A 238 16.74 -0.25 4.89
N PHE A 239 16.09 -0.65 5.97
CA PHE A 239 14.65 -0.53 6.18
C PHE A 239 14.35 0.32 7.42
N LEU A 240 13.46 1.30 7.27
CA LEU A 240 12.83 2.03 8.36
C LEU A 240 11.40 1.57 8.55
N PHE A 241 11.05 1.14 9.75
CA PHE A 241 9.70 0.75 10.13
C PHE A 241 9.08 1.82 11.03
N LEU A 242 7.95 2.38 10.61
CA LEU A 242 7.18 3.40 11.34
C LEU A 242 5.84 2.80 11.74
N SER A 243 5.58 2.66 13.04
CA SER A 243 4.40 1.94 13.55
C SER A 243 3.59 2.78 14.53
N GLY A 244 2.34 3.05 14.19
CA GLY A 244 1.34 3.61 15.09
C GLY A 244 0.81 2.53 16.05
N LEU A 245 0.90 2.79 17.37
CA LEU A 245 0.50 1.78 18.37
C LEU A 245 -1.01 1.72 18.59
N LYS A 246 -1.75 2.72 18.09
CA LYS A 246 -3.23 2.74 18.12
C LYS A 246 -3.85 2.47 16.75
N ASP A 247 -3.09 1.81 15.86
CA ASP A 247 -3.60 1.44 14.54
C ASP A 247 -4.76 0.45 14.69
N GLU A 248 -5.95 0.93 14.32
CA GLU A 248 -7.22 0.20 14.44
C GLU A 248 -7.54 -0.66 13.21
N ILE A 249 -6.77 -0.52 12.12
CA ILE A 249 -6.95 -1.26 10.87
C ILE A 249 -5.92 -2.37 10.75
N VAL A 250 -4.64 -2.03 10.87
CA VAL A 250 -3.54 -2.98 10.81
C VAL A 250 -2.93 -3.14 12.21
N PRO A 251 -3.18 -4.25 12.90
CA PRO A 251 -2.63 -4.47 14.23
C PRO A 251 -1.11 -4.25 14.26
N PRO A 252 -0.56 -3.48 15.21
CA PRO A 252 0.87 -3.18 15.32
C PRO A 252 1.77 -4.43 15.38
N GLU A 253 1.21 -5.56 15.80
CA GLU A 253 1.89 -6.86 15.82
C GLU A 253 2.29 -7.33 14.41
N MET A 254 1.56 -6.90 13.37
CA MET A 254 1.93 -7.22 11.98
C MET A 254 3.20 -6.47 11.58
N MET A 255 3.34 -5.20 11.94
CA MET A 255 4.57 -4.42 11.74
C MET A 255 5.74 -5.03 12.53
N ARG A 256 5.54 -5.41 13.80
CA ARG A 256 6.56 -6.10 14.61
C ARG A 256 6.99 -7.42 13.98
N THR A 257 6.03 -8.17 13.42
CA THR A 257 6.34 -9.41 12.68
C THR A 257 7.21 -9.12 11.47
N LEU A 258 6.83 -8.15 10.63
CA LEU A 258 7.62 -7.76 9.45
C LEU A 258 9.04 -7.31 9.86
N HIS A 259 9.14 -6.46 10.88
CA HIS A 259 10.43 -6.05 11.40
C HIS A 259 11.27 -7.25 11.88
N SER A 260 10.69 -8.20 12.61
CA SER A 260 11.43 -9.35 13.14
C SER A 260 12.00 -10.26 12.05
N ILE A 261 11.23 -10.50 10.98
CA ILE A 261 11.61 -11.39 9.88
C ILE A 261 12.46 -10.72 8.80
N CYS A 262 12.49 -9.38 8.76
CA CYS A 262 13.30 -8.63 7.79
C CYS A 262 14.79 -8.97 7.99
N PRO A 263 15.49 -9.53 6.99
CA PRO A 263 16.89 -9.90 7.12
C PRO A 263 17.85 -8.72 6.92
N CYS A 264 17.32 -7.56 6.45
CA CYS A 264 18.10 -6.38 6.11
C CYS A 264 18.50 -5.56 7.34
N ARG A 265 19.43 -4.63 7.18
CA ARG A 265 19.63 -3.56 8.18
C ARG A 265 18.29 -2.87 8.40
N LYS A 266 17.96 -2.56 9.66
CA LYS A 266 16.63 -2.04 9.97
C LYS A 266 16.63 -1.17 11.22
N SER A 267 15.80 -0.15 11.18
CA SER A 267 15.46 0.70 12.33
C SER A 267 13.95 0.67 12.57
N TRP A 268 13.58 0.93 13.82
CA TRP A 268 12.20 0.83 14.30
C TRP A 268 11.82 2.06 15.11
N HIS A 269 10.69 2.68 14.76
CA HIS A 269 10.10 3.77 15.54
C HIS A 269 8.62 3.50 15.82
N GLU A 270 8.24 3.65 17.09
CA GLU A 270 6.87 3.52 17.55
C GLU A 270 6.28 4.89 17.87
N PHE A 271 5.00 5.06 17.52
CA PHE A 271 4.24 6.27 17.79
C PHE A 271 3.07 5.93 18.70
N PRO A 272 3.15 6.22 20.01
CA PRO A 272 2.20 5.74 21.00
C PRO A 272 0.75 6.16 20.78
N ASN A 273 0.52 7.28 20.10
CA ASN A 273 -0.82 7.77 19.79
C ASN A 273 -1.20 7.67 18.31
N GLY A 274 -0.28 7.23 17.46
CA GLY A 274 -0.53 7.08 16.03
C GLY A 274 -1.57 6.03 15.71
N HIS A 275 -2.59 6.42 14.95
CA HIS A 275 -3.59 5.57 14.34
C HIS A 275 -3.20 5.23 12.89
N HIS A 276 -4.01 4.44 12.19
CA HIS A 276 -3.67 3.98 10.84
C HIS A 276 -3.35 5.10 9.85
N ASN A 277 -4.09 6.20 9.90
CA ASN A 277 -4.01 7.28 8.92
C ASN A 277 -3.36 8.57 9.43
N ASP A 278 -3.06 8.66 10.72
CA ASP A 278 -2.55 9.89 11.35
C ASP A 278 -1.20 9.74 12.06
N THR A 279 -0.58 8.56 12.02
CA THR A 279 0.78 8.32 12.54
C THR A 279 1.77 9.36 12.01
N VAL A 280 1.59 9.83 10.78
CA VAL A 280 2.38 10.89 10.14
C VAL A 280 2.33 12.24 10.89
N ALA A 281 1.30 12.47 11.70
CA ALA A 281 1.14 13.69 12.50
C ALA A 281 1.80 13.60 13.90
N GLU A 282 2.28 12.41 14.28
CA GLU A 282 2.91 12.22 15.59
C GLU A 282 4.27 12.96 15.68
N PRO A 283 4.58 13.53 16.84
CA PRO A 283 5.88 14.15 17.07
C PRO A 283 7.04 13.19 16.80
N GLY A 284 8.06 13.66 16.10
CA GLY A 284 9.25 12.86 15.77
C GLY A 284 9.10 11.99 14.50
N TYR A 285 7.94 11.98 13.85
CA TYR A 285 7.73 11.15 12.64
C TYR A 285 8.71 11.54 11.53
N PHE A 286 8.75 12.80 11.15
CA PHE A 286 9.66 13.28 10.10
C PHE A 286 11.12 13.33 10.58
N ASP A 287 11.37 13.45 11.88
CA ASP A 287 12.72 13.34 12.44
C ASP A 287 13.28 11.92 12.26
N ALA A 288 12.45 10.88 12.43
CA ALA A 288 12.84 9.51 12.16
C ALA A 288 13.20 9.29 10.68
N ILE A 289 12.41 9.84 9.75
CA ILE A 289 12.70 9.80 8.32
C ILE A 289 13.98 10.58 8.02
N TRP A 290 14.15 11.79 8.58
CA TRP A 290 15.35 12.59 8.41
C TRP A 290 16.60 11.84 8.88
N ALA A 291 16.58 11.28 10.07
CA ALA A 291 17.69 10.50 10.61
C ALA A 291 18.05 9.33 9.70
N PHE A 292 17.03 8.63 9.18
CA PHE A 292 17.23 7.54 8.22
C PHE A 292 17.90 8.02 6.93
N LEU A 293 17.48 9.14 6.35
CA LEU A 293 18.02 9.67 5.09
C LEU A 293 19.49 10.15 5.20
N ILE A 294 19.95 10.55 6.40
CA ILE A 294 21.33 11.04 6.59
C ILE A 294 22.31 9.96 7.04
N HIS A 295 21.84 8.88 7.63
CA HIS A 295 22.69 7.81 8.16
C HIS A 295 22.84 6.62 7.20
N GLU A 296 21.98 6.55 6.19
CA GLU A 296 21.97 5.53 5.15
C GLU A 296 22.27 6.11 3.77
#